data_8db90a42978b600bcefc8c6c89bd3d49
#
_entry.id   8db90a42978b600bcefc8c6c89bd3d49
#
_cell.length_a   1.000
_cell.length_b   1.000
_cell.length_c   1.000
_cell.angle_alpha   90.00
_cell.angle_beta   90.00
_cell.angle_gamma   90.00
#
_symmetry.space_group_name_H-M   'P 1'
#
loop_
_entity.id
_entity.type
_entity.pdbx_description
1 polymer ?
#
loop_
_entity_poly.entity_id
_entity_poly.type
_entity_poly.pdbx_seq_one_letter_code
_entity_poly.pdbx_strand_id
1 'polypeptide(L)'
;NATKSYAAAVEEGNVMEGATVGQVVESKHADFKAGDFVLARGGWQEYSVEPGKGLRKLDPAQAPISTAVGVLGMPGFTAYVGLEEIGAPKKGETVVVSAAAGAVGQVVGQIAKIKGCRVVGVAGAPDKCEHVVKQYGFDACVNYKDDDFFDQLKNACPNGIDVYFEN
;
A
#
# COMPACT_ATOMS: atom_id res chain seq x y z
N ASN A 1 -0.75 -8.87 -19.59
CA ASN A 1 -1.91 -8.05 -19.24
C ASN A 1 -2.40 -7.35 -20.52
N ALA A 2 -3.45 -7.87 -21.16
CA ALA A 2 -3.96 -7.32 -22.42
C ALA A 2 -4.87 -6.09 -22.24
N THR A 3 -5.11 -5.67 -20.98
CA THR A 3 -6.01 -4.57 -20.65
C THR A 3 -5.26 -3.25 -20.75
N LYS A 4 -5.89 -2.22 -21.32
CA LYS A 4 -5.34 -0.88 -21.40
C LYS A 4 -5.05 -0.35 -19.98
N SER A 5 -3.79 0.03 -19.71
CA SER A 5 -3.32 0.49 -18.41
C SER A 5 -2.45 1.75 -18.60
N TYR A 6 -2.13 2.43 -17.50
CA TYR A 6 -1.18 3.55 -17.48
C TYR A 6 0.28 3.13 -17.74
N ALA A 7 0.57 1.83 -17.62
CA ALA A 7 1.86 1.25 -17.94
C ALA A 7 1.79 0.39 -19.20
N ALA A 8 2.87 0.32 -19.97
CA ALA A 8 2.97 -0.60 -21.09
C ALA A 8 2.83 -2.05 -20.63
N ALA A 9 2.25 -2.89 -21.49
CA ALA A 9 2.19 -4.32 -21.20
C ALA A 9 3.61 -4.91 -21.23
N VAL A 10 3.93 -5.74 -20.25
CA VAL A 10 5.17 -6.51 -20.24
C VAL A 10 5.01 -7.68 -21.20
N GLU A 11 5.92 -7.80 -22.15
CA GLU A 11 5.94 -8.90 -23.11
C GLU A 11 6.45 -10.18 -22.45
N GLU A 12 6.00 -11.35 -22.93
CA GLU A 12 6.49 -12.64 -22.46
C GLU A 12 8.01 -12.75 -22.67
N GLY A 13 8.69 -13.23 -21.64
CA GLY A 13 10.15 -13.36 -21.64
C GLY A 13 10.89 -12.12 -21.10
N ASN A 14 10.22 -11.00 -20.91
CA ASN A 14 10.80 -9.83 -20.27
C ASN A 14 10.67 -9.87 -18.75
N VAL A 15 11.55 -9.13 -18.06
CA VAL A 15 11.51 -8.98 -16.61
C VAL A 15 10.23 -8.23 -16.22
N MET A 16 9.49 -8.75 -15.25
CA MET A 16 8.33 -8.06 -14.69
C MET A 16 8.77 -6.77 -13.99
N GLU A 17 8.17 -5.66 -14.38
CA GLU A 17 8.49 -4.35 -13.79
C GLU A 17 8.03 -4.27 -12.32
N GLY A 18 8.81 -3.57 -11.51
CA GLY A 18 8.49 -3.31 -10.12
C GLY A 18 9.61 -2.61 -9.37
N ALA A 19 9.24 -1.92 -8.30
CA ALA A 19 10.21 -1.41 -7.34
C ALA A 19 10.78 -2.55 -6.52
N THR A 20 12.07 -2.50 -6.26
CA THR A 20 12.81 -3.52 -5.52
C THR A 20 13.70 -2.90 -4.45
N VAL A 21 13.93 -3.65 -3.39
CA VAL A 21 14.96 -3.36 -2.39
C VAL A 21 16.06 -4.38 -2.58
N GLY A 22 17.29 -3.92 -2.72
CA GLY A 22 18.43 -4.79 -2.96
C GLY A 22 19.67 -4.32 -2.24
N GLN A 23 20.68 -5.20 -2.20
CA GLN A 23 22.00 -4.88 -1.71
C GLN A 23 22.97 -4.74 -2.88
N VAL A 24 23.74 -3.66 -2.88
CA VAL A 24 24.79 -3.44 -3.89
C VAL A 24 25.88 -4.48 -3.71
N VAL A 25 26.12 -5.30 -4.74
CA VAL A 25 27.20 -6.28 -4.73
C VAL A 25 28.50 -5.71 -5.29
N GLU A 26 28.41 -4.83 -6.32
CA GLU A 26 29.52 -4.11 -6.91
C GLU A 26 29.06 -2.74 -7.40
N SER A 27 29.93 -1.72 -7.33
CA SER A 27 29.63 -0.40 -7.84
C SER A 27 30.85 0.29 -8.44
N LYS A 28 30.62 0.98 -9.56
CA LYS A 28 31.55 1.96 -10.15
C LYS A 28 31.08 3.41 -9.94
N HIS A 29 29.91 3.59 -9.31
CA HIS A 29 29.33 4.91 -9.04
C HIS A 29 29.89 5.46 -7.72
N ALA A 30 30.26 6.74 -7.71
CA ALA A 30 30.92 7.37 -6.56
C ALA A 30 30.08 7.35 -5.26
N ASP A 31 28.75 7.41 -5.39
CA ASP A 31 27.85 7.48 -4.23
C ASP A 31 27.48 6.10 -3.65
N PHE A 32 27.83 5.00 -4.31
CA PHE A 32 27.44 3.65 -3.88
C PHE A 32 28.65 2.74 -3.76
N LYS A 33 28.60 1.85 -2.76
CA LYS A 33 29.61 0.83 -2.53
C LYS A 33 28.96 -0.52 -2.23
N ALA A 34 29.70 -1.60 -2.41
CA ALA A 34 29.25 -2.92 -2.00
C ALA A 34 28.80 -2.94 -0.53
N GLY A 35 27.68 -3.58 -0.27
CA GLY A 35 27.03 -3.63 1.02
C GLY A 35 25.95 -2.56 1.27
N ASP A 36 25.91 -1.49 0.49
CA ASP A 36 24.82 -0.49 0.59
C ASP A 36 23.48 -1.12 0.23
N PHE A 37 22.41 -0.74 0.95
CA PHE A 37 21.04 -1.09 0.59
C PHE A 37 20.41 0.04 -0.22
N VAL A 38 19.66 -0.32 -1.26
CA VAL A 38 19.05 0.65 -2.17
C VAL A 38 17.62 0.27 -2.54
N LEU A 39 16.80 1.29 -2.73
CA LEU A 39 15.53 1.17 -3.46
C LEU A 39 15.82 1.46 -4.94
N ALA A 40 15.41 0.55 -5.80
CA ALA A 40 15.60 0.60 -7.25
C ALA A 40 14.31 0.28 -8.00
N ARG A 41 14.35 0.32 -9.32
CA ARG A 41 13.31 -0.21 -10.21
C ARG A 41 13.84 -1.37 -11.05
N GLY A 42 14.65 -2.22 -10.44
CA GLY A 42 15.31 -3.33 -11.11
C GLY A 42 14.40 -4.44 -11.63
N GLY A 43 13.11 -4.40 -11.31
CA GLY A 43 12.17 -5.46 -11.69
C GLY A 43 12.34 -6.74 -10.87
N TRP A 44 11.53 -7.75 -11.17
CA TRP A 44 11.49 -9.02 -10.44
C TRP A 44 12.59 -9.96 -10.97
N GLN A 45 13.78 -9.78 -10.48
CA GLN A 45 14.97 -10.58 -10.84
C GLN A 45 15.95 -10.61 -9.67
N GLU A 46 16.85 -11.59 -9.68
CA GLU A 46 17.83 -11.78 -8.60
C GLU A 46 18.91 -10.68 -8.61
N TYR A 47 19.32 -10.23 -9.79
CA TYR A 47 20.32 -9.17 -9.98
C TYR A 47 19.86 -8.18 -11.05
N SER A 48 20.13 -6.90 -10.83
CA SER A 48 19.97 -5.86 -11.83
C SER A 48 21.20 -4.98 -11.91
N VAL A 49 21.40 -4.35 -13.06
CA VAL A 49 22.44 -3.34 -13.26
C VAL A 49 21.75 -2.00 -13.39
N GLU A 50 22.08 -1.10 -12.48
CA GLU A 50 21.46 0.22 -12.37
C GLU A 50 22.46 1.33 -12.64
N PRO A 51 22.05 2.43 -13.30
CA PRO A 51 22.96 3.56 -13.61
C PRO A 51 23.36 4.39 -12.39
N GLY A 52 22.87 4.06 -11.19
CA GLY A 52 23.07 4.85 -9.97
C GLY A 52 22.14 6.06 -9.84
N LYS A 53 21.85 6.74 -10.93
CA LYS A 53 20.92 7.88 -10.94
C LYS A 53 19.49 7.44 -10.57
N GLY A 54 18.92 8.08 -9.56
CA GLY A 54 17.56 7.79 -9.10
C GLY A 54 17.44 6.65 -8.08
N LEU A 55 18.54 5.99 -7.76
CA LEU A 55 18.57 5.07 -6.62
C LEU A 55 18.47 5.85 -5.30
N ARG A 56 17.70 5.32 -4.37
CA ARG A 56 17.63 5.84 -2.99
C ARG A 56 18.37 4.89 -2.06
N LYS A 57 19.41 5.38 -1.39
CA LYS A 57 20.11 4.63 -0.34
C LYS A 57 19.17 4.44 0.86
N LEU A 58 19.19 3.24 1.43
CA LEU A 58 18.38 2.87 2.59
C LEU A 58 19.29 2.59 3.78
N ASP A 59 18.87 3.05 4.95
CA ASP A 59 19.56 2.78 6.20
C ASP A 59 18.76 1.74 7.01
N PRO A 60 19.26 0.51 7.14
CA PRO A 60 18.57 -0.55 7.89
C PRO A 60 18.46 -0.26 9.39
N ALA A 61 19.23 0.70 9.93
CA ALA A 61 19.12 1.12 11.32
C ALA A 61 17.88 2.00 11.57
N GLN A 62 17.35 2.66 10.55
CA GLN A 62 16.15 3.49 10.67
C GLN A 62 14.86 2.69 10.59
N ALA A 63 14.80 1.70 9.68
CA ALA A 63 13.63 0.83 9.52
C ALA A 63 14.02 -0.42 8.73
N PRO A 64 13.24 -1.51 8.83
CA PRO A 64 13.38 -2.66 7.95
C PRO A 64 13.35 -2.23 6.48
N ILE A 65 14.33 -2.64 5.68
CA ILE A 65 14.49 -2.17 4.30
C ILE A 65 13.26 -2.45 3.42
N SER A 66 12.52 -3.52 3.69
CA SER A 66 11.27 -3.87 2.99
C SER A 66 10.19 -2.81 3.11
N THR A 67 10.21 -1.97 4.15
CA THR A 67 9.26 -0.86 4.31
C THR A 67 9.37 0.17 3.20
N ALA A 68 10.52 0.27 2.51
CA ALA A 68 10.74 1.19 1.41
C ALA A 68 9.91 0.86 0.14
N VAL A 69 9.41 -0.36 0.01
CA VAL A 69 8.43 -0.76 -1.04
C VAL A 69 7.01 -0.90 -0.48
N GLY A 70 6.81 -0.59 0.80
CA GLY A 70 5.53 -0.64 1.51
C GLY A 70 5.17 0.72 2.11
N VAL A 71 5.04 0.75 3.46
CA VAL A 71 4.56 1.93 4.21
C VAL A 71 5.47 3.16 4.09
N LEU A 72 6.78 3.01 3.93
CA LEU A 72 7.74 4.11 3.67
C LEU A 72 8.07 4.27 2.17
N GLY A 73 7.25 3.69 1.31
CA GLY A 73 7.35 3.77 -0.14
C GLY A 73 6.06 4.28 -0.78
N MET A 74 5.87 3.90 -2.05
CA MET A 74 4.74 4.34 -2.86
C MET A 74 3.37 4.00 -2.23
N PRO A 75 3.13 2.80 -1.68
CA PRO A 75 1.84 2.49 -1.04
C PRO A 75 1.52 3.40 0.14
N GLY A 76 2.49 3.65 1.02
CA GLY A 76 2.31 4.57 2.15
C GLY A 76 2.11 6.01 1.72
N PHE A 77 2.87 6.47 0.72
CA PHE A 77 2.71 7.81 0.16
C PHE A 77 1.34 8.01 -0.49
N THR A 78 0.87 7.02 -1.26
CA THR A 78 -0.47 7.02 -1.86
C THR A 78 -1.55 7.11 -0.79
N ALA A 79 -1.44 6.30 0.26
CA ALA A 79 -2.38 6.32 1.38
C ALA A 79 -2.39 7.69 2.08
N TYR A 80 -1.22 8.24 2.37
CA TYR A 80 -1.06 9.52 3.06
C TYR A 80 -1.67 10.66 2.24
N VAL A 81 -1.23 10.85 1.00
CA VAL A 81 -1.71 11.95 0.16
C VAL A 81 -3.22 11.83 -0.12
N GLY A 82 -3.69 10.62 -0.48
CA GLY A 82 -5.10 10.40 -0.77
C GLY A 82 -5.99 10.66 0.45
N LEU A 83 -5.56 10.28 1.65
CA LEU A 83 -6.36 10.48 2.85
C LEU A 83 -6.21 11.91 3.43
N GLU A 84 -4.99 12.44 3.52
CA GLU A 84 -4.73 13.73 4.18
C GLU A 84 -5.11 14.92 3.30
N GLU A 85 -4.74 14.89 2.01
CA GLU A 85 -4.89 16.04 1.12
C GLU A 85 -6.24 16.03 0.36
N ILE A 86 -6.79 14.83 0.09
CA ILE A 86 -8.01 14.71 -0.71
C ILE A 86 -9.19 14.35 0.19
N GLY A 87 -9.10 13.23 0.93
CA GLY A 87 -10.16 12.77 1.83
C GLY A 87 -10.35 13.71 3.02
N ALA A 88 -9.27 14.21 3.57
CA ALA A 88 -9.21 15.15 4.70
C ALA A 88 -10.21 14.83 5.84
N PRO A 89 -10.29 13.56 6.31
CA PRO A 89 -11.31 13.17 7.28
C PRO A 89 -11.07 13.85 8.63
N LYS A 90 -12.17 14.14 9.30
CA LYS A 90 -12.19 14.76 10.63
C LYS A 90 -12.46 13.70 11.70
N LYS A 91 -12.05 13.97 12.92
CA LYS A 91 -12.34 13.12 14.06
C LYS A 91 -13.86 12.85 14.19
N GLY A 92 -14.19 11.57 14.32
CA GLY A 92 -15.58 11.10 14.44
C GLY A 92 -16.28 10.77 13.13
N GLU A 93 -15.70 11.16 11.99
CA GLU A 93 -16.20 10.78 10.67
C GLU A 93 -15.97 9.30 10.35
N THR A 94 -16.77 8.77 9.43
CA THR A 94 -16.69 7.39 8.96
C THR A 94 -15.91 7.32 7.65
N VAL A 95 -14.80 6.60 7.66
CA VAL A 95 -13.96 6.31 6.49
C VAL A 95 -14.19 4.87 6.05
N VAL A 96 -14.67 4.68 4.83
CA VAL A 96 -14.74 3.35 4.20
C VAL A 96 -13.54 3.17 3.27
N VAL A 97 -12.89 2.01 3.35
CA VAL A 97 -11.67 1.72 2.59
C VAL A 97 -11.89 0.47 1.75
N SER A 98 -11.86 0.60 0.42
CA SER A 98 -11.84 -0.55 -0.50
C SER A 98 -10.49 -1.24 -0.48
N ALA A 99 -10.44 -2.51 -0.90
CA ALA A 99 -9.24 -3.34 -0.82
C ALA A 99 -8.48 -3.17 0.52
N ALA A 100 -9.21 -3.16 1.63
CA ALA A 100 -8.73 -2.77 2.96
C ALA A 100 -7.50 -3.56 3.45
N ALA A 101 -7.36 -4.82 3.04
CA ALA A 101 -6.21 -5.67 3.35
C ALA A 101 -5.04 -5.50 2.37
N GLY A 102 -5.16 -4.64 1.37
CA GLY A 102 -4.10 -4.33 0.40
C GLY A 102 -3.03 -3.41 0.99
N ALA A 103 -1.92 -3.26 0.26
CA ALA A 103 -0.77 -2.47 0.72
C ALA A 103 -1.10 -1.00 1.00
N VAL A 104 -1.99 -0.39 0.24
CA VAL A 104 -2.48 0.98 0.45
C VAL A 104 -3.59 0.99 1.50
N GLY A 105 -4.62 0.14 1.34
CA GLY A 105 -5.82 0.17 2.18
C GLY A 105 -5.53 -0.02 3.68
N GLN A 106 -4.63 -0.94 4.04
CA GLN A 106 -4.23 -1.16 5.43
C GLN A 106 -3.56 0.10 6.05
N VAL A 107 -2.82 0.88 5.26
CA VAL A 107 -2.19 2.13 5.74
C VAL A 107 -3.25 3.22 5.90
N VAL A 108 -4.14 3.38 4.90
CA VAL A 108 -5.26 4.34 4.97
C VAL A 108 -6.06 4.14 6.24
N GLY A 109 -6.47 2.90 6.53
CA GLY A 109 -7.28 2.62 7.72
C GLY A 109 -6.56 2.95 9.01
N GLN A 110 -5.27 2.63 9.13
CA GLN A 110 -4.49 2.95 10.33
C GLN A 110 -4.32 4.46 10.51
N ILE A 111 -4.06 5.22 9.45
CA ILE A 111 -4.00 6.69 9.54
C ILE A 111 -5.36 7.24 9.96
N ALA A 112 -6.47 6.77 9.37
CA ALA A 112 -7.82 7.18 9.76
C ALA A 112 -8.12 6.87 11.23
N LYS A 113 -7.67 5.71 11.75
CA LYS A 113 -7.78 5.37 13.18
C LYS A 113 -7.00 6.35 14.06
N ILE A 114 -5.76 6.69 13.68
CA ILE A 114 -4.93 7.69 14.40
C ILE A 114 -5.65 9.05 14.45
N LYS A 115 -6.37 9.43 13.39
CA LYS A 115 -7.18 10.66 13.33
C LYS A 115 -8.47 10.58 14.15
N GLY A 116 -8.79 9.44 14.72
CA GLY A 116 -9.99 9.23 15.52
C GLY A 116 -11.28 9.03 14.72
N CYS A 117 -11.14 8.55 13.49
CA CYS A 117 -12.26 8.19 12.63
C CYS A 117 -12.80 6.79 12.97
N ARG A 118 -14.07 6.55 12.62
CA ARG A 118 -14.59 5.20 12.44
C ARG A 118 -14.10 4.66 11.11
N VAL A 119 -13.54 3.46 11.11
CA VAL A 119 -12.95 2.86 9.90
C VAL A 119 -13.63 1.55 9.57
N VAL A 120 -14.19 1.47 8.37
CA VAL A 120 -14.83 0.28 7.84
C VAL A 120 -14.09 -0.20 6.61
N GLY A 121 -13.59 -1.42 6.65
CA GLY A 121 -12.91 -2.05 5.52
C GLY A 121 -13.88 -2.76 4.58
N VAL A 122 -13.50 -2.85 3.31
CA VAL A 122 -14.12 -3.73 2.33
C VAL A 122 -13.04 -4.64 1.76
N ALA A 123 -13.22 -5.95 1.86
CA ALA A 123 -12.26 -6.93 1.37
C ALA A 123 -12.99 -8.12 0.72
N GLY A 124 -12.26 -9.02 0.04
CA GLY A 124 -12.87 -10.08 -0.76
C GLY A 124 -12.75 -11.48 -0.14
N ALA A 125 -12.52 -11.58 1.17
CA ALA A 125 -12.49 -12.84 1.89
C ALA A 125 -12.64 -12.62 3.42
N PRO A 126 -13.28 -13.54 4.15
CA PRO A 126 -13.50 -13.42 5.60
C PRO A 126 -12.20 -13.28 6.40
N ASP A 127 -11.17 -14.04 6.07
CA ASP A 127 -9.85 -14.00 6.71
C ASP A 127 -9.17 -12.63 6.56
N LYS A 128 -9.34 -11.98 5.41
CA LYS A 128 -8.86 -10.61 5.17
C LYS A 128 -9.62 -9.59 6.01
N CYS A 129 -10.94 -9.74 6.13
CA CYS A 129 -11.76 -8.89 6.98
C CYS A 129 -11.36 -9.05 8.45
N GLU A 130 -11.21 -10.28 8.91
CA GLU A 130 -10.76 -10.56 10.27
C GLU A 130 -9.37 -9.97 10.56
N HIS A 131 -8.45 -10.10 9.59
CA HIS A 131 -7.08 -9.58 9.70
C HIS A 131 -7.06 -8.06 9.91
N VAL A 132 -7.77 -7.28 9.10
CA VAL A 132 -7.73 -5.82 9.21
C VAL A 132 -8.38 -5.33 10.51
N VAL A 133 -9.42 -6.01 10.99
CA VAL A 133 -10.05 -5.69 12.29
C VAL A 133 -9.10 -6.02 13.44
N LYS A 134 -8.55 -7.24 13.48
CA LYS A 134 -7.72 -7.68 14.60
C LYS A 134 -6.33 -7.07 14.64
N GLN A 135 -5.71 -6.89 13.47
CA GLN A 135 -4.31 -6.45 13.40
C GLN A 135 -4.16 -4.94 13.23
N TYR A 136 -5.09 -4.29 12.52
CA TYR A 136 -4.98 -2.87 12.20
C TYR A 136 -6.04 -2.00 12.88
N GLY A 137 -6.91 -2.60 13.70
CA GLY A 137 -7.86 -1.88 14.53
C GLY A 137 -9.02 -1.22 13.76
N PHE A 138 -9.37 -1.75 12.59
CA PHE A 138 -10.58 -1.32 11.90
C PHE A 138 -11.79 -1.64 12.77
N ASP A 139 -12.81 -0.77 12.76
CA ASP A 139 -14.02 -0.97 13.55
C ASP A 139 -14.93 -2.06 12.99
N ALA A 140 -14.90 -2.26 11.68
CA ALA A 140 -15.57 -3.36 10.98
C ALA A 140 -14.88 -3.62 9.64
N CYS A 141 -15.14 -4.78 9.05
CA CYS A 141 -14.82 -5.07 7.67
C CYS A 141 -15.90 -5.95 7.06
N VAL A 142 -16.29 -5.66 5.83
CA VAL A 142 -17.36 -6.35 5.10
C VAL A 142 -16.78 -7.05 3.89
N ASN A 143 -17.21 -8.30 3.67
CA ASN A 143 -16.80 -9.05 2.49
C ASN A 143 -17.73 -8.70 1.30
N TYR A 144 -17.18 -8.06 0.26
CA TYR A 144 -17.96 -7.64 -0.91
C TYR A 144 -18.53 -8.78 -1.75
N LYS A 145 -18.18 -10.03 -1.44
CA LYS A 145 -18.70 -11.23 -2.11
C LYS A 145 -19.93 -11.82 -1.42
N ASP A 146 -20.30 -11.32 -0.26
CA ASP A 146 -21.48 -11.81 0.45
C ASP A 146 -22.74 -11.23 -0.21
N ASP A 147 -23.79 -12.05 -0.29
CA ASP A 147 -25.06 -11.68 -0.96
C ASP A 147 -25.73 -10.46 -0.30
N ASP A 148 -25.53 -10.28 1.01
CA ASP A 148 -26.06 -9.18 1.81
C ASP A 148 -25.05 -8.03 2.06
N PHE A 149 -24.04 -7.92 1.20
CA PHE A 149 -22.94 -6.94 1.32
C PHE A 149 -23.43 -5.51 1.62
N PHE A 150 -24.44 -5.03 0.88
CA PHE A 150 -24.93 -3.67 1.06
C PHE A 150 -25.60 -3.45 2.42
N ASP A 151 -26.33 -4.44 2.93
CA ASP A 151 -26.94 -4.37 4.26
C ASP A 151 -25.88 -4.42 5.36
N GLN A 152 -24.86 -5.27 5.21
CA GLN A 152 -23.71 -5.31 6.12
C GLN A 152 -22.97 -3.97 6.13
N LEU A 153 -22.68 -3.39 4.96
CA LEU A 153 -21.99 -2.08 4.85
C LEU A 153 -22.82 -0.97 5.49
N LYS A 154 -24.12 -0.93 5.24
CA LYS A 154 -25.03 0.02 5.85
C LYS A 154 -25.05 -0.09 7.37
N ASN A 155 -25.09 -1.30 7.89
CA ASN A 155 -25.05 -1.57 9.34
C ASN A 155 -23.68 -1.20 9.95
N ALA A 156 -22.59 -1.40 9.22
CA ALA A 156 -21.25 -0.99 9.63
C ALA A 156 -21.07 0.53 9.65
N CYS A 157 -21.87 1.27 8.88
CA CYS A 157 -21.83 2.73 8.76
C CYS A 157 -23.13 3.39 9.23
N PRO A 158 -23.50 3.28 10.55
CA PRO A 158 -24.82 3.73 11.03
C PRO A 158 -25.06 5.22 10.88
N ASN A 159 -24.02 6.04 10.81
CA ASN A 159 -24.09 7.50 10.63
C ASN A 159 -23.82 7.94 9.18
N GLY A 160 -23.75 7.00 8.25
CA GLY A 160 -23.34 7.26 6.86
C GLY A 160 -21.84 7.13 6.63
N ILE A 161 -21.42 7.50 5.43
CA ILE A 161 -20.03 7.47 4.97
C ILE A 161 -19.62 8.90 4.63
N ASP A 162 -18.58 9.40 5.31
CA ASP A 162 -18.05 10.74 5.07
C ASP A 162 -16.93 10.71 4.02
N VAL A 163 -16.08 9.69 4.07
CA VAL A 163 -15.00 9.49 3.11
C VAL A 163 -15.02 8.06 2.61
N TYR A 164 -15.00 7.89 1.28
CA TYR A 164 -14.79 6.61 0.63
C TYR A 164 -13.43 6.63 -0.08
N PHE A 165 -12.51 5.80 0.40
CA PHE A 165 -11.19 5.66 -0.19
C PHE A 165 -11.17 4.45 -1.12
N GLU A 166 -11.17 4.71 -2.43
CA GLU A 166 -11.06 3.69 -3.47
C GLU A 166 -9.59 3.47 -3.83
N ASN A 167 -9.15 2.20 -3.90
CA ASN A 167 -7.78 1.87 -4.28
C ASN A 167 -7.62 0.49 -4.97
#